data_6d9e980ef515f19834c133829ff3b521
#
_entry.id   6d9e980ef515f19834c133829ff3b521
#
_cell.length_a   1.000
_cell.length_b   1.000
_cell.length_c   1.000
_cell.angle_alpha   90.00
_cell.angle_beta   90.00
_cell.angle_gamma   90.00
#
_symmetry.space_group_name_H-M   'P 1'
#
loop_
_entity.id
_entity.type
_entity.pdbx_description
1 polymer ?
#
loop_
_entity_poly.entity_id
_entity_poly.type
_entity_poly.pdbx_seq_one_letter_code
_entity_poly.pdbx_strand_id
1 'polypeptide(L)'
;MRDKDFDIKNPKKKFQKTERVPPEGYESANDFFEDMYMDKDMIWMGQNTNHLHGDIIANAMIDAIKEKTFCRYPAPEGFSELKQLILDDLGLTDFEVLLTSGATESLYLCMQALLEPEDNVVLSDPGYFIIGDFANRFAGEVRYVPIYYEENEYKLTPKLLRENMDENTRMVILIDPLNPLGSSYTEDELKEFAEIAKENDLYLLHDITYKDFAREHFLVENYAPGQTLTIYSFSKIFGMAGLRIGGVISSKPIIDAIKNAVVNDLGVNIISQYGAIAGLKSKPQWFEEMRKTCFKNQRLIKEMVDTVDGVFLPVYPSDANMM
;
A
#
# COMPACT_ATOMS: atom_id res chain seq x y z
N MET A 1 26.86 -21.50 -37.31
CA MET A 1 27.24 -21.13 -35.93
C MET A 1 26.15 -21.65 -35.07
N ARG A 2 26.41 -22.66 -34.25
CA ARG A 2 25.39 -23.19 -33.30
C ARG A 2 25.20 -22.17 -32.19
N ASP A 3 23.95 -21.82 -31.94
CA ASP A 3 23.57 -21.08 -30.75
C ASP A 3 24.17 -21.80 -29.54
N LYS A 4 25.05 -21.12 -28.80
CA LYS A 4 25.45 -21.57 -27.47
C LYS A 4 24.22 -21.36 -26.61
N ASP A 5 23.60 -22.44 -26.17
CA ASP A 5 22.57 -22.41 -25.15
C ASP A 5 23.14 -21.61 -23.97
N PHE A 6 22.59 -20.43 -23.75
CA PHE A 6 22.97 -19.60 -22.63
C PHE A 6 22.34 -20.22 -21.38
N ASP A 7 23.15 -20.93 -20.61
CA ASP A 7 22.70 -21.57 -19.37
C ASP A 7 22.38 -20.46 -18.34
N ILE A 8 21.10 -20.07 -18.28
CA ILE A 8 20.62 -19.09 -17.30
C ILE A 8 20.68 -19.76 -15.95
N LYS A 9 21.67 -19.39 -15.13
CA LYS A 9 21.72 -19.83 -13.73
C LYS A 9 20.41 -19.52 -13.05
N ASN A 10 19.82 -20.51 -12.39
CA ASN A 10 18.61 -20.32 -11.57
C ASN A 10 18.78 -19.10 -10.66
N PRO A 11 17.79 -18.18 -10.61
CA PRO A 11 17.86 -17.02 -9.73
C PRO A 11 18.04 -17.47 -8.28
N LYS A 12 18.77 -16.69 -7.51
CA LYS A 12 18.95 -16.98 -6.08
C LYS A 12 17.56 -17.13 -5.43
N LYS A 13 17.39 -18.12 -4.57
CA LYS A 13 16.10 -18.44 -3.92
C LYS A 13 15.41 -17.21 -3.32
N LYS A 14 16.17 -16.28 -2.73
CA LYS A 14 15.67 -15.03 -2.17
C LYS A 14 15.01 -14.06 -3.19
N PHE A 15 15.19 -14.27 -4.50
CA PHE A 15 14.54 -13.49 -5.54
C PHE A 15 13.33 -14.20 -6.17
N GLN A 16 13.00 -15.40 -5.72
CA GLN A 16 11.79 -16.07 -6.17
C GLN A 16 10.59 -15.35 -5.55
N LYS A 17 9.62 -15.01 -6.38
CA LYS A 17 8.34 -14.45 -5.94
C LYS A 17 7.40 -15.60 -5.54
N THR A 18 6.43 -15.29 -4.69
CA THR A 18 5.30 -16.17 -4.47
C THR A 18 4.62 -16.45 -5.80
N GLU A 19 4.48 -17.73 -6.14
CA GLU A 19 3.88 -18.13 -7.39
C GLU A 19 2.39 -17.77 -7.39
N ARG A 20 1.97 -17.06 -8.43
CA ARG A 20 0.56 -16.74 -8.64
C ARG A 20 -0.05 -17.87 -9.46
N VAL A 21 -0.81 -18.72 -8.80
CA VAL A 21 -1.57 -19.76 -9.48
C VAL A 21 -2.71 -19.09 -10.27
N PRO A 22 -2.76 -19.24 -11.59
CA PRO A 22 -3.86 -18.70 -12.38
C PRO A 22 -5.16 -19.42 -12.05
N PRO A 23 -6.32 -18.80 -12.23
CA PRO A 23 -7.60 -19.48 -12.16
C PRO A 23 -7.69 -20.63 -13.17
N GLU A 24 -8.58 -21.58 -12.92
CA GLU A 24 -8.82 -22.72 -13.83
C GLU A 24 -9.17 -22.22 -15.24
N GLY A 25 -8.53 -22.80 -16.25
CA GLY A 25 -8.71 -22.44 -17.65
C GLY A 25 -7.69 -21.45 -18.20
N TYR A 26 -6.77 -20.95 -17.39
CA TYR A 26 -5.71 -20.04 -17.82
C TYR A 26 -4.33 -20.65 -17.65
N GLU A 27 -3.43 -20.44 -18.62
CA GLU A 27 -2.06 -20.94 -18.58
C GLU A 27 -1.17 -20.07 -17.65
N SER A 28 -1.48 -18.78 -17.55
CA SER A 28 -0.74 -17.85 -16.69
C SER A 28 -1.67 -16.82 -16.06
N ALA A 29 -1.19 -16.19 -14.99
CA ALA A 29 -1.88 -15.04 -14.41
C ALA A 29 -1.99 -13.86 -15.39
N ASN A 30 -1.01 -13.73 -16.33
CA ASN A 30 -1.04 -12.67 -17.34
C ASN A 30 -2.23 -12.85 -18.28
N ASP A 31 -2.45 -14.06 -18.81
CA ASP A 31 -3.54 -14.36 -19.73
C ASP A 31 -4.90 -14.09 -19.08
N PHE A 32 -5.05 -14.47 -17.81
CA PHE A 32 -6.23 -14.14 -17.03
C PHE A 32 -6.47 -12.64 -16.90
N PHE A 33 -5.42 -11.86 -16.60
CA PHE A 33 -5.55 -10.41 -16.46
C PHE A 33 -5.81 -9.71 -17.81
N GLU A 34 -5.25 -10.20 -18.90
CA GLU A 34 -5.52 -9.66 -20.24
C GLU A 34 -6.97 -9.88 -20.64
N ASP A 35 -7.49 -11.11 -20.49
CA ASP A 35 -8.88 -11.42 -20.81
C ASP A 35 -9.86 -10.58 -19.99
N MET A 36 -9.61 -10.48 -18.69
CA MET A 36 -10.42 -9.63 -17.83
C MET A 36 -10.42 -8.15 -18.23
N TYR A 37 -9.24 -7.64 -18.63
CA TYR A 37 -9.12 -6.25 -19.05
C TYR A 37 -9.86 -5.99 -20.36
N MET A 38 -9.94 -6.99 -21.24
CA MET A 38 -10.60 -6.90 -22.54
C MET A 38 -12.10 -7.14 -22.46
N ASP A 39 -12.61 -7.85 -21.44
CA ASP A 39 -14.03 -8.08 -21.23
C ASP A 39 -14.69 -6.87 -20.58
N LYS A 40 -15.45 -6.13 -21.39
CA LYS A 40 -16.15 -4.90 -20.94
C LYS A 40 -17.42 -5.15 -20.14
N ASP A 41 -17.94 -6.38 -20.18
CA ASP A 41 -19.17 -6.78 -19.48
C ASP A 41 -18.84 -7.37 -18.09
N MET A 42 -17.57 -7.63 -17.80
CA MET A 42 -17.12 -8.16 -16.52
C MET A 42 -17.22 -7.13 -15.41
N ILE A 43 -17.91 -7.47 -14.33
CA ILE A 43 -17.92 -6.68 -13.09
C ILE A 43 -16.72 -7.09 -12.25
N TRP A 44 -15.64 -6.32 -12.39
CA TRP A 44 -14.38 -6.63 -11.70
C TRP A 44 -14.37 -6.12 -10.26
N MET A 45 -14.49 -7.03 -9.28
CA MET A 45 -14.53 -6.70 -7.85
C MET A 45 -13.20 -6.94 -7.12
N GLY A 46 -12.20 -7.51 -7.78
CA GLY A 46 -10.96 -7.98 -7.13
C GLY A 46 -9.86 -6.93 -6.96
N GLN A 47 -10.01 -5.71 -7.48
CA GLN A 47 -8.95 -4.69 -7.40
C GLN A 47 -9.17 -3.61 -6.36
N ASN A 48 -10.35 -3.52 -5.77
CA ASN A 48 -10.69 -2.57 -4.70
C ASN A 48 -10.38 -1.11 -5.08
N THR A 49 -10.64 -0.72 -6.33
CA THR A 49 -10.40 0.63 -6.84
C THR A 49 -11.68 1.45 -6.86
N ASN A 50 -11.59 2.73 -6.52
CA ASN A 50 -12.71 3.65 -6.61
C ASN A 50 -12.92 4.11 -8.06
N HIS A 51 -14.17 4.13 -8.52
CA HIS A 51 -14.59 4.64 -9.83
C HIS A 51 -15.56 5.84 -9.72
N LEU A 52 -15.77 6.39 -8.50
CA LEU A 52 -16.78 7.40 -8.21
C LEU A 52 -16.23 8.83 -8.11
N HIS A 53 -15.01 9.08 -8.59
CA HIS A 53 -14.36 10.40 -8.53
C HIS A 53 -14.67 11.31 -9.74
N GLY A 54 -15.49 10.86 -10.68
CA GLY A 54 -15.81 11.60 -11.91
C GLY A 54 -14.60 11.75 -12.86
N ASP A 55 -14.68 12.68 -13.81
CA ASP A 55 -13.72 12.84 -14.90
C ASP A 55 -12.58 13.82 -14.61
N ILE A 56 -12.53 14.39 -13.40
CA ILE A 56 -11.57 15.47 -13.06
C ILE A 56 -10.12 15.01 -13.21
N ILE A 57 -9.81 13.81 -12.71
CA ILE A 57 -8.47 13.21 -12.81
C ILE A 57 -8.11 12.96 -14.28
N ALA A 58 -9.03 12.34 -15.03
CA ALA A 58 -8.85 12.03 -16.45
C ALA A 58 -8.66 13.31 -17.28
N ASN A 59 -9.46 14.34 -17.07
CA ASN A 59 -9.36 15.61 -17.78
C ASN A 59 -8.01 16.29 -17.56
N ALA A 60 -7.52 16.34 -16.33
CA ALA A 60 -6.19 16.91 -16.03
C ALA A 60 -5.07 16.18 -16.76
N MET A 61 -5.12 14.85 -16.85
CA MET A 61 -4.15 14.06 -17.61
C MET A 61 -4.28 14.29 -19.12
N ILE A 62 -5.49 14.37 -19.65
CA ILE A 62 -5.76 14.65 -21.08
C ILE A 62 -5.17 16.01 -21.46
N ASP A 63 -5.35 17.03 -20.63
CA ASP A 63 -4.82 18.36 -20.90
C ASP A 63 -3.30 18.35 -20.86
N ALA A 64 -2.67 17.70 -19.89
CA ALA A 64 -1.22 17.51 -19.84
C ALA A 64 -0.68 16.77 -21.09
N ILE A 65 -1.42 15.77 -21.60
CA ILE A 65 -1.08 15.06 -22.84
C ILE A 65 -1.18 15.99 -24.05
N LYS A 66 -2.24 16.81 -24.17
CA LYS A 66 -2.41 17.78 -25.27
C LYS A 66 -1.26 18.80 -25.28
N GLU A 67 -0.77 19.22 -24.12
CA GLU A 67 0.39 20.08 -23.96
C GLU A 67 1.73 19.39 -24.20
N LYS A 68 1.71 18.07 -24.48
CA LYS A 68 2.89 17.24 -24.73
C LYS A 68 3.90 17.24 -23.58
N THR A 69 3.41 17.36 -22.33
CA THR A 69 4.29 17.35 -21.14
C THR A 69 5.07 16.04 -21.02
N PHE A 70 4.53 14.93 -21.54
CA PHE A 70 5.18 13.61 -21.58
C PHE A 70 6.49 13.58 -22.40
N CYS A 71 6.76 14.61 -23.24
CA CYS A 71 8.01 14.72 -23.98
C CYS A 71 9.18 15.24 -23.11
N ARG A 72 8.94 15.52 -21.83
CA ARG A 72 9.94 16.05 -20.90
C ARG A 72 10.11 15.08 -19.73
N TYR A 73 11.34 14.98 -19.24
CA TYR A 73 11.56 14.31 -17.96
C TYR A 73 10.93 15.14 -16.83
N PRO A 74 10.29 14.52 -15.84
CA PRO A 74 9.83 15.22 -14.65
C PRO A 74 11.01 15.73 -13.81
N ALA A 75 10.74 16.61 -12.87
CA ALA A 75 11.71 16.94 -11.83
C ALA A 75 12.11 15.64 -11.08
N PRO A 76 13.39 15.44 -10.74
CA PRO A 76 13.86 14.20 -10.09
C PRO A 76 13.05 13.80 -8.86
N GLU A 77 12.68 14.76 -8.02
CA GLU A 77 11.87 14.51 -6.82
C GLU A 77 10.35 14.66 -7.05
N GLY A 78 9.92 14.88 -8.30
CA GLY A 78 8.54 15.19 -8.64
C GLY A 78 8.11 16.63 -8.30
N PHE A 79 6.80 16.91 -8.48
CA PHE A 79 6.26 18.25 -8.22
C PHE A 79 6.16 18.54 -6.73
N SER A 80 6.73 19.69 -6.30
CA SER A 80 6.62 20.14 -4.91
C SER A 80 5.17 20.36 -4.49
N GLU A 81 4.32 20.81 -5.40
CA GLU A 81 2.88 20.95 -5.17
C GLU A 81 2.22 19.60 -4.80
N LEU A 82 2.57 18.52 -5.51
CA LEU A 82 2.03 17.20 -5.19
C LEU A 82 2.48 16.72 -3.81
N LYS A 83 3.75 16.91 -3.47
CA LYS A 83 4.29 16.56 -2.15
C LYS A 83 3.57 17.31 -1.03
N GLN A 84 3.35 18.63 -1.22
CA GLN A 84 2.61 19.44 -0.24
C GLN A 84 1.16 18.98 -0.10
N LEU A 85 0.46 18.72 -1.20
CA LEU A 85 -0.92 18.23 -1.16
C LEU A 85 -1.07 16.86 -0.47
N ILE A 86 -0.06 15.99 -0.56
CA ILE A 86 -0.04 14.73 0.20
C ILE A 86 0.09 15.02 1.70
N LEU A 87 0.99 15.91 2.10
CA LEU A 87 1.13 16.30 3.51
C LEU A 87 -0.15 16.97 4.03
N ASP A 88 -0.77 17.84 3.26
CA ASP A 88 -2.03 18.48 3.61
C ASP A 88 -3.17 17.47 3.78
N ASP A 89 -3.27 16.44 2.89
CA ASP A 89 -4.25 15.36 2.98
C ASP A 89 -4.08 14.49 4.24
N LEU A 90 -2.85 14.42 4.76
CA LEU A 90 -2.51 13.70 5.98
C LEU A 90 -2.51 14.57 7.24
N GLY A 91 -2.60 15.89 7.10
CA GLY A 91 -2.48 16.83 8.22
C GLY A 91 -1.07 16.84 8.84
N LEU A 92 -0.05 16.48 8.06
CA LEU A 92 1.35 16.40 8.50
C LEU A 92 2.12 17.66 8.14
N THR A 93 3.01 18.08 9.04
CA THR A 93 3.97 19.17 8.85
C THR A 93 5.36 18.68 9.23
N ASP A 94 6.39 19.29 8.64
CA ASP A 94 7.80 19.00 8.95
C ASP A 94 8.26 17.57 8.56
N PHE A 95 7.58 16.94 7.57
CA PHE A 95 7.95 15.67 6.97
C PHE A 95 8.35 15.83 5.50
N GLU A 96 9.08 14.84 5.01
CA GLU A 96 9.47 14.75 3.61
C GLU A 96 8.63 13.69 2.89
N VAL A 97 8.38 13.94 1.60
CA VAL A 97 7.70 13.00 0.71
C VAL A 97 8.65 12.58 -0.40
N LEU A 98 8.86 11.27 -0.54
CA LEU A 98 9.49 10.68 -1.71
C LEU A 98 8.40 10.05 -2.58
N LEU A 99 8.20 10.61 -3.78
CA LEU A 99 7.26 10.04 -4.74
C LEU A 99 7.82 8.77 -5.37
N THR A 100 6.95 7.80 -5.63
CA THR A 100 7.31 6.47 -6.16
C THR A 100 6.32 6.01 -7.23
N SER A 101 6.72 5.00 -8.02
CA SER A 101 5.86 4.36 -9.03
C SER A 101 4.81 3.43 -8.37
N GLY A 102 3.99 4.02 -7.49
CA GLY A 102 3.00 3.36 -6.64
C GLY A 102 3.57 2.90 -5.30
N ALA A 103 2.68 2.68 -4.33
CA ALA A 103 3.04 2.23 -2.98
C ALA A 103 3.92 0.97 -2.97
N THR A 104 3.80 0.10 -3.96
CA THR A 104 4.63 -1.11 -4.09
C THR A 104 6.12 -0.79 -4.22
N GLU A 105 6.49 0.26 -4.96
CA GLU A 105 7.88 0.70 -5.02
C GLU A 105 8.32 1.32 -3.69
N SER A 106 7.45 2.09 -3.02
CA SER A 106 7.73 2.60 -1.67
C SER A 106 8.09 1.48 -0.70
N LEU A 107 7.26 0.43 -0.64
CA LEU A 107 7.50 -0.75 0.19
C LEU A 107 8.86 -1.40 -0.09
N TYR A 108 9.17 -1.59 -1.37
CA TYR A 108 10.44 -2.19 -1.80
C TYR A 108 11.64 -1.34 -1.38
N LEU A 109 11.59 -0.04 -1.65
CA LEU A 109 12.70 0.89 -1.35
C LEU A 109 12.94 1.03 0.15
N CYS A 110 11.88 1.10 0.97
CA CYS A 110 12.00 1.13 2.42
C CYS A 110 12.74 -0.08 2.96
N MET A 111 12.36 -1.28 2.52
CA MET A 111 12.99 -2.52 2.97
C MET A 111 14.42 -2.65 2.44
N GLN A 112 14.67 -2.27 1.19
CA GLN A 112 16.01 -2.29 0.60
C GLN A 112 16.99 -1.36 1.32
N ALA A 113 16.49 -0.19 1.76
CA ALA A 113 17.34 0.83 2.37
C ALA A 113 17.61 0.61 3.87
N LEU A 114 16.72 -0.09 4.57
CA LEU A 114 16.69 -0.10 6.03
C LEU A 114 16.84 -1.49 6.66
N LEU A 115 16.84 -2.57 5.86
CA LEU A 115 16.97 -3.94 6.36
C LEU A 115 18.31 -4.56 5.95
N GLU A 116 18.90 -5.27 6.89
CA GLU A 116 20.12 -6.05 6.72
C GLU A 116 19.82 -7.57 6.82
N PRO A 117 20.72 -8.45 6.34
CA PRO A 117 20.50 -9.90 6.40
C PRO A 117 20.38 -10.50 7.79
N GLU A 118 20.78 -9.78 8.83
CA GLU A 118 20.70 -10.19 10.24
C GLU A 118 19.36 -9.82 10.88
N ASP A 119 18.61 -8.91 10.25
CA ASP A 119 17.34 -8.39 10.78
C ASP A 119 16.20 -9.38 10.61
N ASN A 120 15.18 -9.25 11.47
CA ASN A 120 13.87 -9.83 11.21
C ASN A 120 12.78 -8.78 11.10
N VAL A 121 11.71 -9.15 10.41
CA VAL A 121 10.53 -8.32 10.15
C VAL A 121 9.29 -9.03 10.69
N VAL A 122 8.44 -8.31 11.42
CA VAL A 122 7.16 -8.82 11.93
C VAL A 122 6.01 -8.27 11.10
N LEU A 123 5.13 -9.13 10.61
CA LEU A 123 3.92 -8.75 9.87
C LEU A 123 2.77 -9.72 10.12
N SER A 124 1.54 -9.27 9.83
CA SER A 124 0.32 -10.06 9.97
C SER A 124 0.17 -11.14 8.88
N ASP A 125 -0.45 -12.28 9.24
CA ASP A 125 -0.93 -13.32 8.34
C ASP A 125 -2.39 -13.67 8.67
N PRO A 126 -3.37 -13.40 7.76
CA PRO A 126 -3.20 -12.87 6.41
C PRO A 126 -2.77 -11.38 6.36
N GLY A 127 -2.14 -11.03 5.24
CA GLY A 127 -1.70 -9.69 4.91
C GLY A 127 -1.46 -9.54 3.41
N TYR A 128 -1.01 -8.37 2.98
CA TYR A 128 -0.68 -8.14 1.58
C TYR A 128 0.61 -8.88 1.21
N PHE A 129 0.48 -10.00 0.52
CA PHE A 129 1.56 -10.99 0.29
C PHE A 129 2.84 -10.42 -0.35
N ILE A 130 2.75 -9.37 -1.20
CA ILE A 130 3.92 -8.73 -1.82
C ILE A 130 4.88 -8.15 -0.76
N ILE A 131 4.35 -7.72 0.38
CA ILE A 131 5.17 -7.19 1.48
C ILE A 131 6.09 -8.28 2.01
N GLY A 132 5.56 -9.47 2.27
CA GLY A 132 6.35 -10.62 2.69
C GLY A 132 7.39 -11.04 1.65
N ASP A 133 7.05 -11.02 0.35
CA ASP A 133 8.00 -11.28 -0.74
C ASP A 133 9.17 -10.29 -0.72
N PHE A 134 8.93 -9.02 -0.42
CA PHE A 134 9.99 -8.01 -0.33
C PHE A 134 10.81 -8.17 0.96
N ALA A 135 10.16 -8.36 2.09
CA ALA A 135 10.85 -8.58 3.35
C ALA A 135 11.80 -9.78 3.27
N ASN A 136 11.37 -10.90 2.68
CA ASN A 136 12.22 -12.09 2.45
C ASN A 136 13.45 -11.85 1.54
N ARG A 137 13.52 -10.73 0.83
CA ARG A 137 14.69 -10.41 -0.01
C ARG A 137 15.80 -9.72 0.77
N PHE A 138 15.42 -8.95 1.78
CA PHE A 138 16.33 -8.03 2.47
C PHE A 138 16.59 -8.44 3.90
N ALA A 139 15.60 -8.95 4.63
CA ALA A 139 15.77 -9.48 5.97
C ALA A 139 16.22 -10.95 5.98
N GLY A 140 16.81 -11.36 7.10
CA GLY A 140 17.19 -12.78 7.34
C GLY A 140 16.01 -13.65 7.71
N GLU A 141 15.02 -13.08 8.39
CA GLU A 141 13.81 -13.77 8.84
C GLU A 141 12.56 -12.89 8.64
N VAL A 142 11.46 -13.50 8.24
CA VAL A 142 10.14 -12.85 8.22
C VAL A 142 9.20 -13.63 9.13
N ARG A 143 8.68 -12.97 10.15
CA ARG A 143 7.77 -13.53 11.15
C ARG A 143 6.34 -13.20 10.79
N TYR A 144 5.66 -14.19 10.26
CA TYR A 144 4.24 -14.10 9.93
C TYR A 144 3.42 -14.40 11.18
N VAL A 145 2.75 -13.40 11.72
CA VAL A 145 1.93 -13.54 12.93
C VAL A 145 0.49 -13.88 12.53
N PRO A 146 -0.01 -15.07 12.89
CA PRO A 146 -1.40 -15.46 12.60
C PRO A 146 -2.38 -14.53 13.33
N ILE A 147 -3.29 -13.91 12.57
CA ILE A 147 -4.24 -12.92 13.10
C ILE A 147 -5.70 -13.25 12.80
N TYR A 148 -5.99 -14.37 12.14
CA TYR A 148 -7.35 -14.75 11.78
C TYR A 148 -8.10 -15.36 12.98
N TYR A 149 -8.17 -14.57 14.07
CA TYR A 149 -8.82 -14.94 15.34
C TYR A 149 -9.61 -13.75 15.89
N GLU A 150 -10.80 -14.03 16.43
CA GLU A 150 -11.70 -13.01 16.99
C GLU A 150 -11.06 -12.29 18.21
N GLU A 151 -10.33 -13.04 19.06
CA GLU A 151 -9.64 -12.48 20.22
C GLU A 151 -8.56 -11.44 19.88
N ASN A 152 -8.09 -11.41 18.65
CA ASN A 152 -7.12 -10.44 18.13
C ASN A 152 -7.77 -9.37 17.24
N GLU A 153 -9.11 -9.34 17.20
CA GLU A 153 -9.88 -8.44 16.33
C GLU A 153 -9.42 -8.49 14.86
N TYR A 154 -8.91 -9.67 14.43
CA TYR A 154 -8.39 -9.92 13.08
C TYR A 154 -7.32 -8.91 12.63
N LYS A 155 -6.40 -8.53 13.53
CA LYS A 155 -5.28 -7.62 13.28
C LYS A 155 -4.06 -7.98 14.13
N LEU A 156 -2.88 -7.50 13.72
CA LEU A 156 -1.69 -7.55 14.57
C LEU A 156 -1.90 -6.59 15.75
N THR A 157 -1.86 -7.09 16.97
CA THR A 157 -1.98 -6.24 18.17
C THR A 157 -0.61 -5.93 18.78
N PRO A 158 -0.46 -4.86 19.58
CA PRO A 158 0.79 -4.59 20.31
C PRO A 158 1.24 -5.77 21.17
N LYS A 159 0.31 -6.50 21.77
CA LYS A 159 0.59 -7.73 22.53
C LYS A 159 1.22 -8.79 21.64
N LEU A 160 0.61 -9.09 20.49
CA LEU A 160 1.16 -10.06 19.53
C LEU A 160 2.53 -9.64 19.02
N LEU A 161 2.76 -8.34 18.81
CA LEU A 161 4.08 -7.85 18.45
C LEU A 161 5.11 -8.20 19.54
N ARG A 162 4.85 -7.88 20.82
CA ARG A 162 5.76 -8.19 21.94
C ARG A 162 6.07 -9.69 22.06
N GLU A 163 5.10 -10.56 21.72
CA GLU A 163 5.25 -12.01 21.76
C GLU A 163 6.08 -12.58 20.58
N ASN A 164 6.21 -11.81 19.49
CA ASN A 164 6.85 -12.26 18.24
C ASN A 164 8.08 -11.44 17.85
N MET A 165 8.52 -10.48 18.65
CA MET A 165 9.75 -9.71 18.44
C MET A 165 10.91 -10.20 19.31
N ASP A 166 12.12 -9.89 18.91
CA ASP A 166 13.35 -10.09 19.68
C ASP A 166 14.39 -8.99 19.37
N GLU A 167 15.63 -9.17 19.84
CA GLU A 167 16.72 -8.22 19.65
C GLU A 167 17.15 -7.99 18.20
N ASN A 168 16.78 -8.88 17.27
CA ASN A 168 17.05 -8.76 15.83
C ASN A 168 15.85 -8.18 15.07
N THR A 169 14.75 -7.91 15.74
CA THR A 169 13.60 -7.29 15.08
C THR A 169 13.93 -5.85 14.71
N ARG A 170 13.84 -5.53 13.42
CA ARG A 170 14.17 -4.21 12.89
C ARG A 170 12.97 -3.44 12.35
N MET A 171 11.98 -4.16 11.83
CA MET A 171 10.81 -3.52 11.22
C MET A 171 9.54 -4.26 11.57
N VAL A 172 8.50 -3.49 11.86
CA VAL A 172 7.12 -3.97 12.04
C VAL A 172 6.26 -3.37 10.95
N ILE A 173 5.40 -4.19 10.32
CA ILE A 173 4.55 -3.76 9.23
C ILE A 173 3.11 -3.69 9.70
N LEU A 174 2.56 -2.49 9.68
CA LEU A 174 1.16 -2.19 9.98
C LEU A 174 0.44 -1.86 8.68
N ILE A 175 -0.49 -2.71 8.26
CA ILE A 175 -1.37 -2.45 7.11
C ILE A 175 -2.68 -1.93 7.68
N ASP A 176 -3.00 -0.66 7.42
CA ASP A 176 -4.09 0.03 8.12
C ASP A 176 -4.91 0.93 7.16
N PRO A 177 -6.15 0.62 6.89
CA PRO A 177 -6.87 -0.64 7.19
C PRO A 177 -6.26 -1.87 6.53
N LEU A 178 -6.39 -3.02 7.20
CA LEU A 178 -5.76 -4.26 6.80
C LEU A 178 -6.34 -4.84 5.50
N ASN A 179 -5.49 -5.08 4.52
CA ASN A 179 -5.78 -5.92 3.37
C ASN A 179 -5.35 -7.37 3.70
N PRO A 180 -6.28 -8.39 3.73
CA PRO A 180 -7.61 -8.36 3.10
C PRO A 180 -8.82 -8.15 4.04
N LEU A 181 -8.66 -8.02 5.34
CA LEU A 181 -9.76 -8.17 6.30
C LEU A 181 -10.53 -6.87 6.59
N GLY A 182 -9.90 -5.70 6.41
CA GLY A 182 -10.54 -4.41 6.63
C GLY A 182 -10.61 -3.96 8.10
N SER A 183 -9.88 -4.63 9.01
CA SER A 183 -9.66 -4.15 10.38
C SER A 183 -8.71 -2.95 10.39
N SER A 184 -8.87 -2.06 11.35
CA SER A 184 -8.05 -0.86 11.52
C SER A 184 -7.60 -0.72 12.97
N TYR A 185 -6.58 0.10 13.20
CA TYR A 185 -6.05 0.35 14.54
C TYR A 185 -6.74 1.53 15.20
N THR A 186 -6.92 1.41 16.52
CA THR A 186 -7.31 2.53 17.37
C THR A 186 -6.12 3.46 17.61
N GLU A 187 -6.42 4.69 18.04
CA GLU A 187 -5.38 5.65 18.41
C GLU A 187 -4.46 5.13 19.52
N ASP A 188 -5.04 4.44 20.52
CA ASP A 188 -4.29 3.92 21.65
C ASP A 188 -3.38 2.75 21.27
N GLU A 189 -3.82 1.88 20.34
CA GLU A 189 -2.96 0.82 19.79
C GLU A 189 -1.77 1.41 19.02
N LEU A 190 -1.99 2.44 18.20
CA LEU A 190 -0.91 3.10 17.48
C LEU A 190 0.08 3.81 18.42
N LYS A 191 -0.39 4.39 19.52
CA LYS A 191 0.49 4.93 20.57
C LYS A 191 1.34 3.82 21.20
N GLU A 192 0.75 2.66 21.50
CA GLU A 192 1.47 1.53 22.06
C GLU A 192 2.51 0.96 21.08
N PHE A 193 2.17 0.82 19.79
CA PHE A 193 3.15 0.46 18.75
C PHE A 193 4.30 1.48 18.69
N ALA A 194 4.00 2.77 18.77
CA ALA A 194 4.99 3.83 18.78
C ALA A 194 5.93 3.76 19.99
N GLU A 195 5.42 3.42 21.16
CA GLU A 195 6.22 3.21 22.38
C GLU A 195 7.14 2.00 22.21
N ILE A 196 6.60 0.85 21.75
CA ILE A 196 7.40 -0.34 21.49
C ILE A 196 8.53 -0.04 20.49
N ALA A 197 8.22 0.69 19.43
CA ALA A 197 9.22 1.04 18.41
C ALA A 197 10.35 1.91 18.98
N LYS A 198 10.03 2.89 19.80
CA LYS A 198 11.01 3.76 20.45
C LYS A 198 11.89 3.02 21.46
N GLU A 199 11.28 2.12 22.24
CA GLU A 199 11.99 1.33 23.25
C GLU A 199 12.99 0.34 22.64
N ASN A 200 12.71 -0.16 21.42
CA ASN A 200 13.46 -1.23 20.78
C ASN A 200 14.16 -0.81 19.48
N ASP A 201 14.19 0.47 19.14
CA ASP A 201 14.78 1.03 17.91
C ASP A 201 14.24 0.35 16.62
N LEU A 202 12.91 0.15 16.55
CA LEU A 202 12.24 -0.46 15.41
C LEU A 202 11.77 0.59 14.42
N TYR A 203 11.73 0.22 13.15
CA TYR A 203 10.95 0.94 12.15
C TYR A 203 9.49 0.46 12.13
N LEU A 204 8.56 1.41 12.05
CA LEU A 204 7.14 1.15 11.81
C LEU A 204 6.82 1.49 10.35
N LEU A 205 6.62 0.48 9.51
CA LEU A 205 6.13 0.68 8.16
C LEU A 205 4.60 0.67 8.20
N HIS A 206 3.99 1.84 8.05
CA HIS A 206 2.54 2.06 8.14
C HIS A 206 1.95 2.21 6.73
N ASP A 207 1.38 1.13 6.20
CA ASP A 207 0.71 1.14 4.89
C ASP A 207 -0.73 1.61 5.03
N ILE A 208 -0.97 2.88 4.68
CA ILE A 208 -2.27 3.55 4.79
C ILE A 208 -3.06 3.56 3.47
N THR A 209 -2.80 2.61 2.59
CA THR A 209 -3.40 2.54 1.23
C THR A 209 -4.93 2.62 1.24
N TYR A 210 -5.59 2.20 2.32
CA TYR A 210 -7.06 2.17 2.45
C TYR A 210 -7.62 3.18 3.47
N LYS A 211 -6.82 4.07 4.02
CA LYS A 211 -7.19 5.03 5.08
C LYS A 211 -8.49 5.80 4.82
N ASP A 212 -8.73 6.16 3.58
CA ASP A 212 -9.88 7.01 3.18
C ASP A 212 -11.22 6.27 3.19
N PHE A 213 -11.22 4.94 3.32
CA PHE A 213 -12.42 4.13 3.49
C PHE A 213 -12.77 3.92 4.97
N ALA A 214 -11.84 4.16 5.88
CA ALA A 214 -12.05 4.00 7.31
C ALA A 214 -13.06 5.03 7.86
N ARG A 215 -13.77 4.65 8.93
CA ARG A 215 -14.64 5.57 9.67
C ARG A 215 -13.86 6.60 10.41
N GLU A 216 -12.82 6.15 11.09
CA GLU A 216 -11.75 6.95 11.68
C GLU A 216 -10.41 6.32 11.32
N HIS A 217 -9.39 7.13 11.16
CA HIS A 217 -8.05 6.66 10.88
C HIS A 217 -7.03 7.57 11.54
N PHE A 218 -6.03 6.97 12.14
CA PHE A 218 -4.95 7.66 12.85
C PHE A 218 -3.61 7.34 12.21
N LEU A 219 -2.64 8.24 12.37
CA LEU A 219 -1.29 8.05 11.82
C LEU A 219 -0.31 7.80 12.96
N VAL A 220 0.40 6.69 12.92
CA VAL A 220 1.45 6.37 13.90
C VAL A 220 2.62 7.35 13.82
N GLU A 221 2.79 8.04 12.69
CA GLU A 221 3.70 9.16 12.47
C GLU A 221 3.62 10.23 13.55
N ASN A 222 2.41 10.53 14.03
CA ASN A 222 2.18 11.52 15.08
C ASN A 222 2.80 11.12 16.44
N TYR A 223 3.08 9.85 16.63
CA TYR A 223 3.59 9.31 17.91
C TYR A 223 5.05 8.86 17.84
N ALA A 224 5.53 8.44 16.68
CA ALA A 224 6.91 8.00 16.48
C ALA A 224 7.52 8.53 15.16
N PRO A 225 7.63 9.88 14.99
CA PRO A 225 8.05 10.48 13.72
C PRO A 225 9.47 10.09 13.28
N GLY A 226 10.33 9.69 14.23
CA GLY A 226 11.71 9.26 13.96
C GLY A 226 11.85 7.81 13.51
N GLN A 227 10.79 6.99 13.62
CA GLN A 227 10.78 5.56 13.31
C GLN A 227 9.76 5.18 12.24
N THR A 228 8.86 6.08 11.84
CA THR A 228 7.73 5.73 10.97
C THR A 228 8.04 5.99 9.50
N LEU A 229 7.56 5.05 8.67
CA LEU A 229 7.53 5.11 7.21
C LEU A 229 6.08 4.97 6.76
N THR A 230 5.40 6.07 6.47
CA THR A 230 4.00 6.06 6.02
C THR A 230 3.94 5.87 4.52
N ILE A 231 3.27 4.80 4.09
CA ILE A 231 3.13 4.43 2.67
C ILE A 231 1.81 4.95 2.12
N TYR A 232 1.88 5.88 1.17
CA TYR A 232 0.74 6.53 0.54
C TYR A 232 0.47 6.01 -0.87
N SER A 233 -0.80 5.77 -1.21
CA SER A 233 -1.20 5.21 -2.49
C SER A 233 -2.32 5.99 -3.16
N PHE A 234 -2.16 6.29 -4.45
CA PHE A 234 -3.24 6.81 -5.29
C PHE A 234 -4.07 5.70 -5.96
N SER A 235 -3.67 4.44 -5.78
CA SER A 235 -4.27 3.31 -6.50
C SER A 235 -5.73 3.05 -6.14
N LYS A 236 -6.13 3.27 -4.87
CA LYS A 236 -7.43 2.83 -4.36
C LYS A 236 -8.46 3.96 -4.35
N ILE A 237 -8.32 4.92 -3.46
CA ILE A 237 -9.28 6.01 -3.30
C ILE A 237 -9.38 6.91 -4.55
N PHE A 238 -8.28 7.17 -5.24
CA PHE A 238 -8.23 7.98 -6.46
C PHE A 238 -8.43 7.17 -7.75
N GLY A 239 -8.61 5.83 -7.67
CA GLY A 239 -8.80 4.98 -8.84
C GLY A 239 -7.61 4.93 -9.81
N MET A 240 -6.41 5.29 -9.36
CA MET A 240 -5.23 5.49 -10.21
C MET A 240 -4.27 4.27 -10.24
N ALA A 241 -4.79 3.07 -10.01
CA ALA A 241 -3.96 1.86 -9.91
C ALA A 241 -3.08 1.63 -11.15
N GLY A 242 -3.63 1.84 -12.35
CA GLY A 242 -2.91 1.71 -13.63
C GLY A 242 -1.88 2.82 -13.89
N LEU A 243 -1.95 3.93 -13.16
CA LEU A 243 -1.08 5.10 -13.36
C LEU A 243 0.21 5.04 -12.55
N ARG A 244 0.33 4.05 -11.67
CA ARG A 244 1.54 3.78 -10.89
C ARG A 244 2.10 5.01 -10.19
N ILE A 245 1.37 5.57 -9.24
CA ILE A 245 1.81 6.70 -8.41
C ILE A 245 1.49 6.48 -6.93
N GLY A 246 2.43 6.83 -6.08
CA GLY A 246 2.38 6.74 -4.62
C GLY A 246 3.55 7.47 -4.00
N GLY A 247 3.82 7.21 -2.74
CA GLY A 247 4.95 7.81 -2.05
C GLY A 247 5.19 7.21 -0.67
N VAL A 248 6.35 7.49 -0.12
CA VAL A 248 6.67 7.28 1.28
C VAL A 248 6.85 8.64 1.96
N ILE A 249 6.27 8.78 3.13
CA ILE A 249 6.38 9.96 3.98
C ILE A 249 7.14 9.55 5.23
N SER A 250 8.14 10.33 5.61
CA SER A 250 8.91 10.11 6.82
C SER A 250 9.72 11.35 7.20
N SER A 251 10.46 11.26 8.28
CA SER A 251 11.46 12.26 8.65
C SER A 251 12.56 12.39 7.59
N LYS A 252 13.14 13.58 7.47
CA LYS A 252 14.18 13.83 6.46
C LYS A 252 15.35 12.84 6.50
N PRO A 253 15.92 12.44 7.64
CA PRO A 253 17.02 11.46 7.67
C PRO A 253 16.65 10.11 7.06
N ILE A 254 15.43 9.63 7.31
CA ILE A 254 14.94 8.36 6.76
C ILE A 254 14.73 8.49 5.25
N ILE A 255 14.09 9.57 4.78
CA ILE A 255 13.90 9.81 3.35
C ILE A 255 15.24 9.92 2.62
N ASP A 256 16.23 10.59 3.19
CA ASP A 256 17.58 10.68 2.60
C ASP A 256 18.25 9.30 2.50
N ALA A 257 18.05 8.42 3.48
CA ALA A 257 18.54 7.03 3.41
C ALA A 257 17.84 6.25 2.29
N ILE A 258 16.51 6.35 2.17
CA ILE A 258 15.74 5.67 1.13
C ILE A 258 16.11 6.19 -0.27
N LYS A 259 16.37 7.49 -0.45
CA LYS A 259 16.80 8.08 -1.73
C LYS A 259 18.04 7.41 -2.30
N ASN A 260 18.94 6.91 -1.46
CA ASN A 260 20.14 6.19 -1.91
C ASN A 260 19.82 4.81 -2.56
N ALA A 261 18.65 4.25 -2.29
CA ALA A 261 18.18 3.00 -2.89
C ALA A 261 17.38 3.22 -4.20
N VAL A 262 17.03 4.47 -4.53
CA VAL A 262 16.27 4.79 -5.74
C VAL A 262 17.12 4.57 -6.98
N VAL A 263 16.67 3.70 -7.88
CA VAL A 263 17.35 3.39 -9.14
C VAL A 263 16.99 4.38 -10.24
N ASN A 264 15.73 4.87 -10.25
CA ASN A 264 15.25 5.83 -11.23
C ASN A 264 15.31 7.26 -10.67
N ASP A 265 16.41 7.94 -10.91
CA ASP A 265 16.68 9.31 -10.47
C ASP A 265 15.98 10.41 -11.29
N LEU A 266 15.21 10.01 -12.32
CA LEU A 266 14.46 10.94 -13.19
C LEU A 266 13.00 11.13 -12.76
N GLY A 267 12.64 10.67 -11.57
CA GLY A 267 11.33 10.86 -10.96
C GLY A 267 10.21 9.97 -11.52
N VAL A 268 9.01 10.14 -10.99
CA VAL A 268 7.84 9.35 -11.38
C VAL A 268 7.12 9.96 -12.57
N ASN A 269 6.27 9.16 -13.22
CA ASN A 269 5.51 9.53 -14.42
C ASN A 269 4.82 10.91 -14.29
N ILE A 270 5.13 11.82 -15.20
CA ILE A 270 4.67 13.21 -15.14
C ILE A 270 3.14 13.33 -15.31
N ILE A 271 2.53 12.53 -16.19
CA ILE A 271 1.08 12.56 -16.43
C ILE A 271 0.33 12.08 -15.18
N SER A 272 0.86 11.06 -14.51
CA SER A 272 0.31 10.57 -13.23
C SER A 272 0.35 11.65 -12.14
N GLN A 273 1.39 12.49 -12.10
CA GLN A 273 1.49 13.59 -11.15
C GLN A 273 0.39 14.65 -11.38
N TYR A 274 0.08 15.02 -12.63
CA TYR A 274 -1.03 15.91 -12.95
C TYR A 274 -2.37 15.33 -12.50
N GLY A 275 -2.60 14.04 -12.76
CA GLY A 275 -3.79 13.33 -12.27
C GLY A 275 -3.88 13.32 -10.75
N ALA A 276 -2.78 13.06 -10.05
CA ALA A 276 -2.72 13.01 -8.60
C ALA A 276 -3.01 14.38 -7.95
N ILE A 277 -2.45 15.46 -8.49
CA ILE A 277 -2.73 16.84 -8.06
C ILE A 277 -4.22 17.15 -8.23
N ALA A 278 -4.79 16.85 -9.40
CA ALA A 278 -6.21 17.07 -9.67
C ALA A 278 -7.09 16.24 -8.72
N GLY A 279 -6.73 14.99 -8.47
CA GLY A 279 -7.42 14.10 -7.56
C GLY A 279 -7.47 14.65 -6.13
N LEU A 280 -6.33 15.07 -5.58
CA LEU A 280 -6.25 15.64 -4.23
C LEU A 280 -7.05 16.96 -4.12
N LYS A 281 -6.90 17.87 -5.07
CA LYS A 281 -7.65 19.13 -5.09
C LYS A 281 -9.15 18.94 -5.21
N SER A 282 -9.59 17.92 -5.92
CA SER A 282 -11.02 17.63 -6.12
C SER A 282 -11.64 16.73 -5.06
N LYS A 283 -10.81 16.08 -4.22
CA LYS A 283 -11.27 15.11 -3.21
C LYS A 283 -12.46 15.60 -2.38
N PRO A 284 -12.52 16.84 -1.87
CA PRO A 284 -13.67 17.34 -1.12
C PRO A 284 -15.00 17.32 -1.89
N GLN A 285 -14.97 17.27 -3.22
CA GLN A 285 -16.18 17.35 -4.06
C GLN A 285 -16.91 16.01 -4.19
N TRP A 286 -16.20 14.89 -4.07
CA TRP A 286 -16.74 13.53 -4.32
C TRP A 286 -16.56 12.55 -3.16
N PHE A 287 -15.71 12.88 -2.21
CA PHE A 287 -15.27 11.98 -1.15
C PHE A 287 -16.43 11.47 -0.28
N GLU A 288 -17.27 12.36 0.21
CA GLU A 288 -18.40 11.99 1.10
C GLU A 288 -19.42 11.10 0.39
N GLU A 289 -19.71 11.34 -0.87
CA GLU A 289 -20.66 10.51 -1.63
C GLU A 289 -20.08 9.13 -1.93
N MET A 290 -18.79 9.07 -2.21
CA MET A 290 -18.07 7.80 -2.36
C MET A 290 -18.12 6.99 -1.06
N ARG A 291 -17.84 7.60 0.10
CA ARG A 291 -17.89 6.92 1.41
C ARG A 291 -19.30 6.40 1.71
N LYS A 292 -20.34 7.20 1.50
CA LYS A 292 -21.73 6.77 1.68
C LYS A 292 -22.05 5.56 0.82
N THR A 293 -21.61 5.56 -0.43
CA THR A 293 -21.78 4.43 -1.35
C THR A 293 -21.06 3.19 -0.86
N CYS A 294 -19.80 3.33 -0.41
CA CYS A 294 -19.02 2.23 0.16
C CYS A 294 -19.75 1.62 1.38
N PHE A 295 -20.15 2.42 2.35
CA PHE A 295 -20.83 1.93 3.55
C PHE A 295 -22.21 1.35 3.27
N LYS A 296 -22.94 1.89 2.28
CA LYS A 296 -24.18 1.29 1.80
C LYS A 296 -23.94 -0.12 1.23
N ASN A 297 -22.90 -0.27 0.40
CA ASN A 297 -22.56 -1.56 -0.21
C ASN A 297 -22.12 -2.58 0.83
N GLN A 298 -21.32 -2.20 1.81
CA GLN A 298 -20.95 -3.06 2.94
C GLN A 298 -22.20 -3.59 3.68
N ARG A 299 -23.17 -2.72 3.97
CA ARG A 299 -24.42 -3.13 4.63
C ARG A 299 -25.20 -4.12 3.78
N LEU A 300 -25.34 -3.88 2.47
CA LEU A 300 -26.06 -4.78 1.56
C LEU A 300 -25.39 -6.16 1.50
N ILE A 301 -24.04 -6.20 1.47
CA ILE A 301 -23.30 -7.46 1.51
C ILE A 301 -23.53 -8.18 2.85
N LYS A 302 -23.47 -7.45 3.97
CA LYS A 302 -23.75 -8.04 5.30
C LYS A 302 -25.16 -8.61 5.37
N GLU A 303 -26.16 -7.86 4.95
CA GLU A 303 -27.57 -8.33 4.92
C GLU A 303 -27.71 -9.61 4.07
N MET A 304 -27.01 -9.71 2.94
CA MET A 304 -27.01 -10.91 2.10
C MET A 304 -26.28 -12.09 2.78
N VAL A 305 -25.11 -11.86 3.35
CA VAL A 305 -24.32 -12.90 4.04
C VAL A 305 -25.12 -13.50 5.21
N ASP A 306 -25.85 -12.67 5.96
CA ASP A 306 -26.66 -13.12 7.10
C ASP A 306 -27.81 -14.06 6.69
N THR A 307 -28.14 -14.17 5.40
CA THR A 307 -29.13 -15.12 4.89
C THR A 307 -28.55 -16.45 4.46
N VAL A 308 -27.22 -16.64 4.51
CA VAL A 308 -26.53 -17.84 4.01
C VAL A 308 -25.85 -18.56 5.16
N ASP A 309 -26.33 -19.78 5.46
CA ASP A 309 -25.75 -20.62 6.50
C ASP A 309 -24.27 -20.98 6.21
N GLY A 310 -23.41 -20.87 7.22
CA GLY A 310 -22.00 -21.22 7.12
C GLY A 310 -21.10 -20.15 6.48
N VAL A 311 -21.66 -18.99 6.14
CA VAL A 311 -20.90 -17.82 5.65
C VAL A 311 -20.96 -16.72 6.70
N PHE A 312 -19.80 -16.10 6.96
CA PHE A 312 -19.72 -14.97 7.88
C PHE A 312 -18.66 -13.97 7.42
N LEU A 313 -18.77 -12.73 7.89
CA LEU A 313 -17.77 -11.69 7.69
C LEU A 313 -16.94 -11.58 8.99
N PRO A 314 -15.63 -11.82 8.95
CA PRO A 314 -14.79 -11.76 10.14
C PRO A 314 -14.74 -10.34 10.70
N VAL A 315 -14.72 -9.33 9.83
CA VAL A 315 -14.71 -7.91 10.21
C VAL A 315 -15.92 -7.21 9.64
N TYR A 316 -16.80 -6.72 10.50
CA TYR A 316 -17.93 -5.87 10.13
C TYR A 316 -18.26 -4.89 11.26
N PRO A 317 -18.39 -3.60 10.98
CA PRO A 317 -18.15 -2.95 9.69
C PRO A 317 -16.67 -2.95 9.31
N SER A 318 -16.36 -3.10 8.03
CA SER A 318 -14.99 -2.98 7.51
C SER A 318 -14.58 -1.51 7.41
N ASP A 319 -13.33 -1.21 7.73
CA ASP A 319 -12.72 0.12 7.52
C ASP A 319 -11.97 0.24 6.19
N ALA A 320 -12.14 -0.76 5.33
CA ALA A 320 -11.69 -0.76 3.94
C ALA A 320 -12.88 -0.90 2.98
N ASN A 321 -12.60 -0.87 1.67
CA ASN A 321 -13.60 -1.18 0.64
C ASN A 321 -13.59 -2.66 0.23
N MET A 322 -13.20 -3.53 1.15
CA MET A 322 -13.20 -4.98 1.04
C MET A 322 -13.79 -5.62 2.31
N MET A 323 -14.28 -6.86 2.16
CA MET A 323 -14.92 -7.60 3.26
C MET A 323 -14.64 -9.10 3.11
#